data_91edbc5a23f3fd2aadbb39bb1151143b
#
_entry.id   91edbc5a23f3fd2aadbb39bb1151143b
#
_cell.length_a   1.000
_cell.length_b   1.000
_cell.length_c   1.000
_cell.angle_alpha   90.00
_cell.angle_beta   90.00
_cell.angle_gamma   90.00
#
_symmetry.space_group_name_H-M   'P 1'
#
loop_
_entity.id
_entity.type
_entity.pdbx_description
1 polymer ?
#
loop_
_entity_poly.entity_id
_entity_poly.type
_entity_poly.pdbx_seq_one_letter_code
_entity_poly.pdbx_strand_id
1 'polypeptide(L)'
;SSHQVGIQDDSFYGRTRWELDNTFVDDKLWREHRAQLQAHEVFHNFEIQRRKPSGEWMWVSVSGEPIFDKQGQFAGYRGVARDITERKRAEAEIQRLAFYDELTGLPNRRLLMDRLERAVTQSARKGTHGALLFLDLDNFKGINDTLGHEWGDRLLTLVAQRITASVRASDTVARLGGDEFVLVLQGLQPGPAEAAVEAELVAQKVLQELSRPYTLEDAVLYSTPSIGITLFRNQDPSVHELLKRADLAMYQAKAQGRNTLCFFDPAMQA
;
A
#
# COMPACT_ATOMS: atom_id res chain seq x y z
N SER A 1 4.30 31.80 -14.39
CA SER A 1 3.65 31.65 -15.69
C SER A 1 2.37 30.87 -15.50
N SER A 2 1.22 31.56 -15.47
CA SER A 2 -0.10 30.97 -15.40
C SER A 2 -0.44 30.33 -16.75
N HIS A 3 -0.37 29.01 -16.84
CA HIS A 3 -0.95 28.29 -17.96
C HIS A 3 -2.47 28.32 -17.81
N GLN A 4 -3.12 29.25 -18.51
CA GLN A 4 -4.56 29.19 -18.76
C GLN A 4 -4.81 27.93 -19.59
N VAL A 5 -5.62 27.01 -19.05
CA VAL A 5 -6.15 25.90 -19.86
C VAL A 5 -7.17 26.50 -20.81
N GLY A 6 -6.72 26.93 -21.99
CA GLY A 6 -7.58 27.44 -23.05
C GLY A 6 -8.47 26.31 -23.55
N ILE A 7 -9.74 26.37 -23.22
CA ILE A 7 -10.76 25.50 -23.80
C ILE A 7 -11.16 26.13 -25.13
N GLN A 8 -10.51 25.75 -26.20
CA GLN A 8 -10.93 26.02 -27.57
C GLN A 8 -11.54 24.76 -28.18
N ASP A 9 -12.68 24.35 -27.65
CA ASP A 9 -13.45 23.25 -28.25
C ASP A 9 -14.92 23.62 -28.19
N ASP A 10 -15.50 23.88 -29.37
CA ASP A 10 -16.91 24.25 -29.57
C ASP A 10 -17.90 23.18 -29.08
N SER A 11 -17.40 21.97 -28.76
CA SER A 11 -18.20 20.84 -28.25
C SER A 11 -18.82 21.07 -26.87
N PHE A 12 -18.40 22.13 -26.16
CA PHE A 12 -18.89 22.47 -24.82
C PHE A 12 -20.07 23.46 -24.80
N TYR A 13 -20.31 24.15 -25.89
CA TYR A 13 -21.40 25.12 -25.93
C TYR A 13 -22.77 24.45 -25.86
N GLY A 14 -23.63 24.92 -24.96
CA GLY A 14 -24.97 24.40 -24.78
C GLY A 14 -25.09 23.06 -24.08
N ARG A 15 -23.98 22.55 -23.51
CA ARG A 15 -23.94 21.32 -22.71
C ARG A 15 -23.51 21.61 -21.27
N THR A 16 -24.08 20.88 -20.35
CA THR A 16 -23.61 20.88 -18.96
C THR A 16 -22.43 19.94 -18.82
N ARG A 17 -21.59 20.16 -17.79
CA ARG A 17 -20.38 19.37 -17.56
C ARG A 17 -20.64 17.87 -17.37
N TRP A 18 -21.78 17.52 -16.80
CA TRP A 18 -22.18 16.12 -16.57
C TRP A 18 -22.72 15.42 -17.84
N GLU A 19 -22.91 16.13 -18.92
CA GLU A 19 -23.25 15.57 -20.24
C GLU A 19 -22.01 15.30 -21.09
N LEU A 20 -20.82 15.50 -20.52
CA LEU A 20 -19.54 15.31 -21.20
C LEU A 20 -18.89 13.99 -20.75
N ASP A 21 -18.74 13.06 -21.67
CA ASP A 21 -18.13 11.74 -21.43
C ASP A 21 -16.63 11.81 -21.07
N ASN A 22 -16.02 13.00 -21.14
CA ASN A 22 -14.61 13.22 -20.87
C ASN A 22 -14.30 13.67 -19.42
N THR A 23 -15.29 13.63 -18.52
CA THR A 23 -15.15 14.07 -17.13
C THR A 23 -15.53 12.94 -16.18
N PHE A 24 -14.66 12.66 -15.22
CA PHE A 24 -14.90 11.71 -14.15
C PHE A 24 -14.87 12.42 -12.81
N VAL A 25 -15.89 12.16 -11.99
CA VAL A 25 -16.05 12.64 -10.61
C VAL A 25 -16.82 11.59 -9.82
N ASP A 26 -16.52 11.43 -8.54
CA ASP A 26 -17.29 10.59 -7.64
C ASP A 26 -18.78 11.02 -7.59
N ASP A 27 -19.70 10.07 -7.61
CA ASP A 27 -21.14 10.33 -7.67
C ASP A 27 -21.67 11.15 -6.51
N LYS A 28 -21.07 11.05 -5.31
CA LYS A 28 -21.45 11.85 -4.15
C LYS A 28 -21.02 13.29 -4.33
N LEU A 29 -19.77 13.51 -4.74
CA LEU A 29 -19.24 14.86 -5.01
C LEU A 29 -20.00 15.54 -6.14
N TRP A 30 -20.40 14.78 -7.18
CA TRP A 30 -21.24 15.30 -8.25
C TRP A 30 -22.61 15.76 -7.77
N ARG A 31 -23.27 14.98 -6.91
CA ARG A 31 -24.59 15.36 -6.35
C ARG A 31 -24.52 16.62 -5.54
N GLU A 32 -23.51 16.75 -4.66
CA GLU A 32 -23.28 17.92 -3.84
C GLU A 32 -23.01 19.16 -4.72
N HIS A 33 -22.14 19.02 -5.71
CA HIS A 33 -21.83 20.13 -6.62
C HIS A 33 -23.03 20.56 -7.47
N ARG A 34 -23.84 19.61 -7.95
CA ARG A 34 -25.08 19.95 -8.67
C ARG A 34 -26.06 20.73 -7.82
N ALA A 35 -26.20 20.39 -6.54
CA ALA A 35 -27.05 21.13 -5.62
C ALA A 35 -26.58 22.58 -5.46
N GLN A 36 -25.26 22.81 -5.32
CA GLN A 36 -24.69 24.16 -5.29
C GLN A 36 -24.95 24.94 -6.58
N LEU A 37 -24.78 24.30 -7.74
CA LEU A 37 -25.07 24.95 -9.03
C LEU A 37 -26.54 25.30 -9.20
N GLN A 38 -27.47 24.46 -8.74
CA GLN A 38 -28.92 24.71 -8.78
C GLN A 38 -29.33 25.83 -7.80
N ALA A 39 -28.62 25.95 -6.68
CA ALA A 39 -28.82 27.04 -5.71
C ALA A 39 -28.16 28.37 -6.13
N HIS A 40 -27.50 28.39 -7.31
CA HIS A 40 -26.73 29.55 -7.80
C HIS A 40 -25.66 30.02 -6.82
N GLU A 41 -25.02 29.08 -6.11
CA GLU A 41 -23.98 29.38 -5.13
C GLU A 41 -22.58 29.46 -5.78
N VAL A 42 -21.72 30.27 -5.15
CA VAL A 42 -20.28 30.29 -5.50
C VAL A 42 -19.65 28.97 -5.08
N PHE A 43 -18.83 28.40 -5.94
CA PHE A 43 -18.05 27.21 -5.60
C PHE A 43 -16.56 27.42 -5.86
N HIS A 44 -15.74 26.80 -5.03
CA HIS A 44 -14.29 26.90 -5.11
C HIS A 44 -13.63 25.53 -5.12
N ASN A 45 -12.56 25.42 -5.90
CA ASN A 45 -11.66 24.27 -5.89
C ASN A 45 -12.37 22.90 -6.09
N PHE A 46 -13.41 22.88 -6.90
CA PHE A 46 -14.06 21.62 -7.27
C PHE A 46 -13.11 20.82 -8.18
N GLU A 47 -12.62 19.70 -7.68
CA GLU A 47 -11.61 18.90 -8.36
C GLU A 47 -12.25 17.78 -9.18
N ILE A 48 -11.88 17.70 -10.45
CA ILE A 48 -12.40 16.71 -11.40
C ILE A 48 -11.25 16.07 -12.17
N GLN A 49 -11.44 14.84 -12.62
CA GLN A 49 -10.60 14.25 -13.65
C GLN A 49 -11.21 14.50 -15.01
N ARG A 50 -10.39 14.95 -15.96
CA ARG A 50 -10.79 15.22 -17.31
C ARG A 50 -9.87 14.53 -18.31
N ARG A 51 -10.46 13.98 -19.38
CA ARG A 51 -9.71 13.37 -20.45
C ARG A 51 -9.34 14.40 -21.50
N LYS A 52 -8.05 14.51 -21.83
CA LYS A 52 -7.55 15.34 -22.93
C LYS A 52 -7.92 14.73 -24.28
N PRO A 53 -7.92 15.50 -25.39
CA PRO A 53 -8.06 14.95 -26.74
C PRO A 53 -7.03 13.86 -27.08
N SER A 54 -5.84 13.91 -26.46
CA SER A 54 -4.81 12.88 -26.57
C SER A 54 -5.18 11.54 -25.91
N GLY A 55 -6.28 11.48 -25.14
CA GLY A 55 -6.68 10.32 -24.34
C GLY A 55 -6.10 10.29 -22.93
N GLU A 56 -5.16 11.15 -22.60
CA GLU A 56 -4.54 11.24 -21.27
C GLU A 56 -5.51 11.88 -20.26
N TRP A 57 -5.52 11.36 -19.01
CA TRP A 57 -6.28 11.95 -17.92
C TRP A 57 -5.48 13.07 -17.23
N MET A 58 -6.16 14.17 -16.93
CA MET A 58 -5.64 15.30 -16.18
C MET A 58 -6.56 15.65 -15.00
N TRP A 59 -5.99 16.17 -13.93
CA TRP A 59 -6.74 16.74 -12.84
C TRP A 59 -6.95 18.23 -13.04
N VAL A 60 -8.20 18.68 -12.89
CA VAL A 60 -8.58 20.09 -13.04
C VAL A 60 -9.30 20.55 -11.78
N SER A 61 -8.85 21.66 -11.21
CA SER A 61 -9.56 22.37 -10.16
C SER A 61 -10.37 23.50 -10.78
N VAL A 62 -11.65 23.55 -10.50
CA VAL A 62 -12.58 24.52 -11.07
C VAL A 62 -13.19 25.33 -9.95
N SER A 63 -13.27 26.66 -10.15
CA SER A 63 -14.00 27.58 -9.29
C SER A 63 -14.93 28.42 -10.15
N GLY A 64 -16.09 28.77 -9.63
CA GLY A 64 -17.07 29.55 -10.37
C GLY A 64 -18.00 30.38 -9.50
N GLU A 65 -18.43 31.51 -10.07
CA GLU A 65 -19.41 32.39 -9.47
C GLU A 65 -20.63 32.56 -10.40
N PRO A 66 -21.84 32.63 -9.88
CA PRO A 66 -23.02 32.82 -10.71
C PRO A 66 -23.03 34.26 -11.31
N ILE A 67 -23.50 34.33 -12.55
CA ILE A 67 -23.69 35.59 -13.26
C ILE A 67 -25.19 35.82 -13.39
N PHE A 68 -25.62 37.06 -13.17
CA PHE A 68 -26.99 37.51 -13.35
C PHE A 68 -27.02 38.58 -14.43
N ASP A 69 -28.09 38.62 -15.22
CA ASP A 69 -28.32 39.66 -16.22
C ASP A 69 -28.81 40.99 -15.56
N LYS A 70 -29.06 41.99 -16.42
CA LYS A 70 -29.53 43.33 -15.94
C LYS A 70 -30.91 43.26 -15.29
N GLN A 71 -31.67 42.20 -15.50
CA GLN A 71 -33.00 41.97 -14.93
C GLN A 71 -32.92 41.08 -13.67
N GLY A 72 -31.72 40.69 -13.23
CA GLY A 72 -31.50 39.81 -12.08
C GLY A 72 -31.79 38.35 -12.35
N GLN A 73 -31.96 37.93 -13.61
CA GLN A 73 -32.13 36.53 -13.98
C GLN A 73 -30.78 35.83 -14.05
N PHE A 74 -30.73 34.58 -13.60
CA PHE A 74 -29.51 33.76 -13.69
C PHE A 74 -29.10 33.56 -15.17
N ALA A 75 -27.88 33.99 -15.50
CA ALA A 75 -27.31 33.94 -16.85
C ALA A 75 -26.21 32.89 -17.02
N GLY A 76 -25.87 32.16 -15.95
CA GLY A 76 -24.84 31.11 -15.98
C GLY A 76 -23.76 31.30 -14.92
N TYR A 77 -22.63 30.64 -15.15
CA TYR A 77 -21.45 30.74 -14.27
C TYR A 77 -20.25 31.30 -15.04
N ARG A 78 -19.51 32.17 -14.38
CA ARG A 78 -18.17 32.55 -14.80
C ARG A 78 -17.18 31.90 -13.85
N GLY A 79 -16.13 31.26 -14.38
CA GLY A 79 -15.18 30.55 -13.57
C GLY A 79 -13.80 30.44 -14.18
N VAL A 80 -12.91 29.90 -13.39
CA VAL A 80 -11.54 29.57 -13.79
C VAL A 80 -11.29 28.07 -13.59
N ALA A 81 -10.52 27.49 -14.50
CA ALA A 81 -10.05 26.13 -14.40
C ALA A 81 -8.53 26.13 -14.35
N ARG A 82 -7.95 25.36 -13.43
CA ARG A 82 -6.51 25.20 -13.26
C ARG A 82 -6.14 23.74 -13.39
N ASP A 83 -5.12 23.44 -14.20
CA ASP A 83 -4.49 22.12 -14.19
C ASP A 83 -3.76 21.92 -12.85
N ILE A 84 -4.12 20.87 -12.15
CA ILE A 84 -3.51 20.46 -10.87
C ILE A 84 -2.90 19.06 -10.96
N THR A 85 -2.65 18.58 -12.17
CA THR A 85 -2.16 17.21 -12.42
C THR A 85 -0.80 16.99 -11.75
N GLU A 86 0.13 17.95 -11.92
CA GLU A 86 1.45 17.87 -11.27
C GLU A 86 1.34 17.87 -9.75
N ARG A 87 0.48 18.73 -9.18
CA ARG A 87 0.24 18.74 -7.73
C ARG A 87 -0.30 17.38 -7.24
N LYS A 88 -1.30 16.82 -7.92
CA LYS A 88 -1.86 15.50 -7.58
C LYS A 88 -0.87 14.36 -7.72
N ARG A 89 -0.02 14.40 -8.75
CA ARG A 89 1.07 13.43 -8.91
C ARG A 89 2.09 13.54 -7.77
N ALA A 90 2.48 14.76 -7.40
CA ALA A 90 3.39 14.98 -6.29
C ALA A 90 2.79 14.53 -4.94
N GLU A 91 1.51 14.84 -4.67
CA GLU A 91 0.78 14.39 -3.48
C GLU A 91 0.73 12.86 -3.41
N ALA A 92 0.41 12.18 -4.53
CA ALA A 92 0.38 10.73 -4.61
C ALA A 92 1.76 10.11 -4.40
N GLU A 93 2.82 10.72 -4.96
CA GLU A 93 4.19 10.27 -4.78
C GLU A 93 4.68 10.45 -3.34
N ILE A 94 4.37 11.58 -2.70
CA ILE A 94 4.66 11.80 -1.27
C ILE A 94 3.95 10.72 -0.42
N GLN A 95 2.70 10.40 -0.72
CA GLN A 95 1.96 9.34 -0.04
C GLN A 95 2.63 7.99 -0.26
N ARG A 96 3.04 7.68 -1.49
CA ARG A 96 3.74 6.44 -1.82
C ARG A 96 5.04 6.30 -1.04
N LEU A 97 5.89 7.34 -1.05
CA LEU A 97 7.16 7.38 -0.32
C LEU A 97 6.97 7.29 1.21
N ALA A 98 5.89 7.89 1.73
CA ALA A 98 5.60 7.86 3.17
C ALA A 98 5.18 6.49 3.70
N PHE A 99 4.61 5.60 2.85
CA PHE A 99 3.96 4.37 3.30
C PHE A 99 4.47 3.10 2.62
N TYR A 100 5.23 3.20 1.54
CA TYR A 100 5.71 2.04 0.78
C TYR A 100 7.23 2.07 0.61
N ASP A 101 7.82 0.91 0.50
CA ASP A 101 9.23 0.71 0.15
C ASP A 101 9.41 0.95 -1.36
N GLU A 102 10.35 1.81 -1.73
CA GLU A 102 10.55 2.23 -3.12
C GLU A 102 10.99 1.10 -4.04
N LEU A 103 11.80 0.17 -3.52
CA LEU A 103 12.36 -0.92 -4.32
C LEU A 103 11.31 -1.99 -4.62
N THR A 104 10.59 -2.43 -3.59
CA THR A 104 9.70 -3.59 -3.68
C THR A 104 8.24 -3.23 -3.88
N GLY A 105 7.86 -1.98 -3.61
CA GLY A 105 6.46 -1.53 -3.61
C GLY A 105 5.62 -2.08 -2.44
N LEU A 106 6.23 -2.81 -1.52
CA LEU A 106 5.56 -3.32 -0.32
C LEU A 106 5.33 -2.21 0.71
N PRO A 107 4.37 -2.35 1.61
CA PRO A 107 4.27 -1.55 2.82
C PRO A 107 5.62 -1.41 3.53
N ASN A 108 5.98 -0.16 3.88
CA ASN A 108 7.16 0.10 4.69
C ASN A 108 6.86 -0.10 6.18
N ARG A 109 7.84 0.16 7.06
CA ARG A 109 7.69 0.05 8.52
C ARG A 109 6.49 0.85 9.05
N ARG A 110 6.25 2.05 8.54
CA ARG A 110 5.16 2.92 9.00
C ARG A 110 3.79 2.33 8.70
N LEU A 111 3.57 1.88 7.47
CA LEU A 111 2.30 1.26 7.07
C LEU A 111 2.11 -0.11 7.73
N LEU A 112 3.19 -0.88 7.95
CA LEU A 112 3.15 -2.12 8.71
C LEU A 112 2.61 -1.91 10.12
N MET A 113 3.13 -0.90 10.85
CA MET A 113 2.70 -0.61 12.22
C MET A 113 1.21 -0.29 12.30
N ASP A 114 0.71 0.59 11.43
CA ASP A 114 -0.74 0.91 11.35
C ASP A 114 -1.58 -0.34 11.05
N ARG A 115 -1.15 -1.18 10.11
CA ARG A 115 -1.88 -2.42 9.77
C ARG A 115 -1.84 -3.45 10.90
N LEU A 116 -0.72 -3.58 11.58
CA LEU A 116 -0.57 -4.51 12.71
C LEU A 116 -1.45 -4.09 13.89
N GLU A 117 -1.51 -2.80 14.23
CA GLU A 117 -2.43 -2.27 15.26
C GLU A 117 -3.90 -2.59 14.94
N ARG A 118 -4.28 -2.40 13.69
CA ARG A 118 -5.63 -2.76 13.22
C ARG A 118 -5.88 -4.26 13.29
N ALA A 119 -4.90 -5.09 12.92
CA ALA A 119 -4.99 -6.54 12.97
C ALA A 119 -5.18 -7.05 14.40
N VAL A 120 -4.41 -6.53 15.35
CA VAL A 120 -4.53 -6.84 16.80
C VAL A 120 -5.92 -6.46 17.32
N THR A 121 -6.38 -5.23 17.02
CA THR A 121 -7.71 -4.76 17.41
C THR A 121 -8.82 -5.64 16.83
N GLN A 122 -8.69 -6.04 15.56
CA GLN A 122 -9.67 -6.87 14.89
C GLN A 122 -9.69 -8.30 15.44
N SER A 123 -8.53 -8.88 15.74
CA SER A 123 -8.40 -10.19 16.40
C SER A 123 -9.10 -10.22 17.76
N ALA A 124 -8.89 -9.18 18.57
CA ALA A 124 -9.56 -9.04 19.87
C ALA A 124 -11.10 -9.01 19.73
N ARG A 125 -11.61 -8.22 18.76
CA ARG A 125 -13.04 -8.09 18.50
C ARG A 125 -13.71 -9.36 17.98
N LYS A 126 -13.01 -10.11 17.11
CA LYS A 126 -13.54 -11.33 16.48
C LYS A 126 -13.27 -12.59 17.30
N GLY A 127 -12.46 -12.52 18.34
CA GLY A 127 -12.03 -13.67 19.13
C GLY A 127 -11.15 -14.66 18.36
N THR A 128 -10.51 -14.21 17.28
CA THR A 128 -9.59 -15.00 16.44
C THR A 128 -8.14 -14.67 16.80
N HIS A 129 -7.19 -15.49 16.35
CA HIS A 129 -5.77 -15.16 16.43
C HIS A 129 -5.28 -14.48 15.15
N GLY A 130 -4.15 -13.82 15.25
CA GLY A 130 -3.27 -13.47 14.14
C GLY A 130 -1.86 -13.95 14.43
N ALA A 131 -1.00 -13.88 13.43
CA ALA A 131 0.42 -14.20 13.57
C ALA A 131 1.26 -13.11 12.89
N LEU A 132 2.41 -12.82 13.52
CA LEU A 132 3.45 -11.99 12.93
C LEU A 132 4.65 -12.89 12.62
N LEU A 133 5.09 -12.86 11.36
CA LEU A 133 6.28 -13.55 10.90
C LEU A 133 7.34 -12.52 10.56
N PHE A 134 8.53 -12.66 11.13
CA PHE A 134 9.69 -11.85 10.81
C PHE A 134 10.66 -12.70 9.99
N LEU A 135 11.06 -12.23 8.82
CA LEU A 135 11.92 -12.93 7.87
C LEU A 135 13.17 -12.12 7.59
N ASP A 136 14.27 -12.82 7.45
CA ASP A 136 15.55 -12.27 7.01
C ASP A 136 16.19 -13.24 6.00
N LEU A 137 16.76 -12.70 4.93
CA LEU A 137 17.38 -13.50 3.89
C LEU A 137 18.79 -13.93 4.29
N ASP A 138 18.98 -15.23 4.38
CA ASP A 138 20.28 -15.81 4.73
C ASP A 138 21.35 -15.43 3.70
N ASN A 139 22.49 -14.93 4.19
CA ASN A 139 23.66 -14.59 3.37
C ASN A 139 23.43 -13.51 2.30
N PHE A 140 22.41 -12.68 2.42
CA PHE A 140 22.10 -11.60 1.46
C PHE A 140 23.29 -10.64 1.27
N LYS A 141 23.98 -10.30 2.36
CA LYS A 141 25.20 -9.48 2.28
C LYS A 141 26.26 -10.12 1.38
N GLY A 142 26.47 -11.45 1.48
CA GLY A 142 27.42 -12.15 0.63
C GLY A 142 27.07 -12.07 -0.87
N ILE A 143 25.77 -12.04 -1.20
CA ILE A 143 25.32 -11.84 -2.58
C ILE A 143 25.69 -10.43 -3.05
N ASN A 144 25.40 -9.39 -2.24
CA ASN A 144 25.79 -8.02 -2.56
C ASN A 144 27.29 -7.85 -2.71
N ASP A 145 28.07 -8.41 -1.81
CA ASP A 145 29.54 -8.30 -1.81
C ASP A 145 30.17 -9.01 -3.03
N THR A 146 29.51 -10.04 -3.56
CA THR A 146 30.02 -10.84 -4.68
C THR A 146 29.53 -10.35 -6.04
N LEU A 147 28.24 -10.00 -6.15
CA LEU A 147 27.57 -9.68 -7.43
C LEU A 147 27.20 -8.20 -7.57
N GLY A 148 27.28 -7.43 -6.49
CA GLY A 148 26.91 -6.02 -6.46
C GLY A 148 25.45 -5.79 -6.03
N HIS A 149 25.17 -4.54 -5.63
CA HIS A 149 23.88 -4.14 -5.08
C HIS A 149 22.71 -4.27 -6.07
N GLU A 150 22.94 -4.09 -7.36
CA GLU A 150 21.88 -4.24 -8.38
C GLU A 150 21.30 -5.66 -8.39
N TRP A 151 22.13 -6.67 -8.18
CA TRP A 151 21.68 -8.07 -8.08
C TRP A 151 20.90 -8.31 -6.80
N GLY A 152 21.33 -7.72 -5.68
CA GLY A 152 20.59 -7.75 -4.42
C GLY A 152 19.24 -7.10 -4.55
N ASP A 153 19.12 -5.95 -5.20
CA ASP A 153 17.87 -5.24 -5.41
C ASP A 153 16.88 -6.04 -6.28
N ARG A 154 17.37 -6.67 -7.34
CA ARG A 154 16.56 -7.59 -8.16
C ARG A 154 16.10 -8.81 -7.36
N LEU A 155 16.97 -9.40 -6.56
CA LEU A 155 16.62 -10.51 -5.68
C LEU A 155 15.52 -10.09 -4.68
N LEU A 156 15.66 -8.96 -4.02
CA LEU A 156 14.65 -8.43 -3.08
C LEU A 156 13.29 -8.22 -3.75
N THR A 157 13.27 -7.75 -4.99
CA THR A 157 12.04 -7.58 -5.77
C THR A 157 11.36 -8.93 -6.04
N LEU A 158 12.13 -9.96 -6.42
CA LEU A 158 11.59 -11.31 -6.64
C LEU A 158 11.13 -11.96 -5.33
N VAL A 159 11.86 -11.77 -4.24
CA VAL A 159 11.46 -12.22 -2.90
C VAL A 159 10.12 -11.61 -2.52
N ALA A 160 9.96 -10.29 -2.68
CA ALA A 160 8.70 -9.60 -2.40
C ALA A 160 7.52 -10.18 -3.21
N GLN A 161 7.72 -10.46 -4.48
CA GLN A 161 6.72 -11.09 -5.35
C GLN A 161 6.36 -12.50 -4.88
N ARG A 162 7.34 -13.34 -4.55
CA ARG A 162 7.11 -14.71 -4.06
C ARG A 162 6.37 -14.74 -2.73
N ILE A 163 6.75 -13.87 -1.79
CA ILE A 163 6.04 -13.76 -0.51
C ILE A 163 4.59 -13.35 -0.75
N THR A 164 4.36 -12.30 -1.54
CA THR A 164 3.01 -11.79 -1.83
C THR A 164 2.13 -12.85 -2.49
N ALA A 165 2.68 -13.64 -3.41
CA ALA A 165 1.96 -14.76 -4.06
C ALA A 165 1.69 -15.94 -3.10
N SER A 166 2.39 -16.02 -1.97
CA SER A 166 2.27 -17.12 -1.01
C SER A 166 1.20 -16.88 0.06
N VAL A 167 0.72 -15.66 0.23
CA VAL A 167 -0.25 -15.26 1.26
C VAL A 167 -1.57 -14.78 0.66
N ARG A 168 -2.59 -14.60 1.51
CA ARG A 168 -3.91 -14.12 1.10
C ARG A 168 -3.92 -12.61 0.94
N ALA A 169 -4.85 -12.07 0.17
CA ALA A 169 -5.05 -10.62 0.01
C ALA A 169 -5.39 -9.88 1.33
N SER A 170 -5.94 -10.60 2.32
CA SER A 170 -6.20 -10.09 3.68
C SER A 170 -4.94 -9.92 4.52
N ASP A 171 -3.88 -10.65 4.19
CA ASP A 171 -2.63 -10.61 4.94
C ASP A 171 -1.78 -9.42 4.50
N THR A 172 -0.90 -8.97 5.37
CA THR A 172 0.02 -7.88 5.06
C THR A 172 1.42 -8.41 4.88
N VAL A 173 2.05 -8.04 3.77
CA VAL A 173 3.50 -8.22 3.55
C VAL A 173 4.15 -6.86 3.57
N ALA A 174 5.24 -6.69 4.31
CA ALA A 174 5.98 -5.45 4.43
C ALA A 174 7.48 -5.69 4.33
N ARG A 175 8.23 -4.66 3.92
CA ARG A 175 9.69 -4.64 4.01
C ARG A 175 10.12 -3.56 4.97
N LEU A 176 11.00 -3.89 5.94
CA LEU A 176 11.46 -2.94 6.95
C LEU A 176 12.72 -2.17 6.53
N GLY A 177 13.50 -2.76 5.64
CA GLY A 177 14.77 -2.29 5.13
C GLY A 177 15.74 -3.46 4.91
N GLY A 178 16.81 -3.23 4.16
CA GLY A 178 17.76 -4.31 3.86
C GLY A 178 17.09 -5.56 3.32
N ASP A 179 17.32 -6.68 3.97
CA ASP A 179 16.79 -8.01 3.69
C ASP A 179 15.68 -8.48 4.64
N GLU A 180 15.12 -7.56 5.44
CA GLU A 180 14.09 -7.84 6.43
C GLU A 180 12.67 -7.67 5.86
N PHE A 181 11.88 -8.72 5.95
CA PHE A 181 10.45 -8.73 5.59
C PHE A 181 9.60 -9.12 6.78
N VAL A 182 8.38 -8.61 6.83
CA VAL A 182 7.41 -8.96 7.88
C VAL A 182 6.07 -9.29 7.25
N LEU A 183 5.46 -10.38 7.73
CA LEU A 183 4.10 -10.78 7.37
C LEU A 183 3.19 -10.67 8.58
N VAL A 184 1.98 -10.17 8.35
CA VAL A 184 0.90 -10.18 9.35
C VAL A 184 -0.25 -11.02 8.82
N LEU A 185 -0.44 -12.19 9.41
CA LEU A 185 -1.54 -13.09 9.12
C LEU A 185 -2.74 -12.74 10.00
N GLN A 186 -3.93 -12.68 9.42
CA GLN A 186 -5.15 -12.28 10.11
C GLN A 186 -6.24 -13.35 10.04
N GLY A 187 -7.10 -13.37 11.08
CA GLY A 187 -8.28 -14.24 11.08
C GLY A 187 -7.95 -15.72 11.14
N LEU A 188 -6.89 -16.07 11.87
CA LEU A 188 -6.56 -17.47 12.18
C LEU A 188 -7.57 -18.04 13.17
N GLN A 189 -7.53 -19.37 13.36
CA GLN A 189 -8.46 -20.08 14.25
C GLN A 189 -8.52 -19.49 15.67
N PRO A 190 -9.67 -19.60 16.38
CA PRO A 190 -9.81 -19.09 17.74
C PRO A 190 -8.94 -19.83 18.78
N GLY A 191 -8.65 -21.10 18.55
CA GLY A 191 -7.77 -21.90 19.41
C GLY A 191 -6.29 -21.60 19.14
N PRO A 192 -5.46 -21.45 20.18
CA PRO A 192 -4.04 -21.09 19.99
C PRO A 192 -3.23 -22.19 19.29
N ALA A 193 -3.54 -23.46 19.53
CA ALA A 193 -2.85 -24.59 18.87
C ALA A 193 -3.19 -24.65 17.38
N GLU A 194 -4.45 -24.50 17.03
CA GLU A 194 -4.91 -24.49 15.64
C GLU A 194 -4.39 -23.26 14.88
N ALA A 195 -4.35 -22.10 15.53
CA ALA A 195 -3.77 -20.89 14.98
C ALA A 195 -2.25 -21.03 14.73
N ALA A 196 -1.53 -21.70 15.64
CA ALA A 196 -0.12 -22.00 15.46
C ALA A 196 0.10 -22.90 14.22
N VAL A 197 -0.69 -23.95 14.06
CA VAL A 197 -0.61 -24.84 12.88
C VAL A 197 -0.90 -24.07 11.59
N GLU A 198 -1.92 -23.20 11.55
CA GLU A 198 -2.19 -22.38 10.36
C GLU A 198 -1.03 -21.43 10.06
N ALA A 199 -0.47 -20.74 11.05
CA ALA A 199 0.67 -19.85 10.88
C ALA A 199 1.91 -20.60 10.38
N GLU A 200 2.17 -21.80 10.94
CA GLU A 200 3.25 -22.66 10.53
C GLU A 200 3.12 -23.10 9.08
N LEU A 201 1.93 -23.51 8.64
CA LEU A 201 1.68 -23.91 7.26
C LEU A 201 1.98 -22.79 6.27
N VAL A 202 1.58 -21.55 6.60
CA VAL A 202 1.91 -20.38 5.76
C VAL A 202 3.41 -20.12 5.78
N ALA A 203 4.05 -20.17 6.94
CA ALA A 203 5.49 -19.97 7.08
C ALA A 203 6.30 -21.03 6.30
N GLN A 204 5.91 -22.30 6.37
CA GLN A 204 6.53 -23.38 5.60
C GLN A 204 6.37 -23.18 4.09
N LYS A 205 5.18 -22.75 3.64
CA LYS A 205 4.96 -22.43 2.22
C LYS A 205 5.90 -21.30 1.76
N VAL A 206 6.00 -20.23 2.54
CA VAL A 206 6.90 -19.10 2.26
C VAL A 206 8.36 -19.58 2.23
N LEU A 207 8.79 -20.35 3.22
CA LEU A 207 10.14 -20.91 3.31
C LEU A 207 10.46 -21.73 2.06
N GLN A 208 9.56 -22.61 1.63
CA GLN A 208 9.74 -23.44 0.43
C GLN A 208 9.83 -22.59 -0.85
N GLU A 209 8.94 -21.61 -1.01
CA GLU A 209 8.93 -20.75 -2.20
C GLU A 209 10.18 -19.86 -2.27
N LEU A 210 10.66 -19.35 -1.14
CA LEU A 210 11.87 -18.52 -1.11
C LEU A 210 13.16 -19.35 -1.27
N SER A 211 13.16 -20.62 -0.90
CA SER A 211 14.30 -21.52 -1.07
C SER A 211 14.47 -22.04 -2.50
N ARG A 212 13.50 -21.77 -3.39
CA ARG A 212 13.62 -22.10 -4.81
C ARG A 212 14.66 -21.22 -5.49
N PRO A 213 15.39 -21.75 -6.50
CA PRO A 213 16.34 -20.94 -7.27
C PRO A 213 15.71 -19.64 -7.82
N TYR A 214 16.49 -18.58 -7.86
CA TYR A 214 16.13 -17.32 -8.48
C TYR A 214 16.89 -17.18 -9.80
N THR A 215 16.18 -17.20 -10.91
CA THR A 215 16.77 -16.97 -12.24
C THR A 215 16.74 -15.48 -12.54
N LEU A 216 17.92 -14.89 -12.66
CA LEU A 216 18.14 -13.50 -12.98
C LEU A 216 19.06 -13.44 -14.21
N GLU A 217 18.51 -13.05 -15.35
CA GLU A 217 19.24 -13.11 -16.63
C GLU A 217 19.83 -14.53 -16.86
N ASP A 218 21.14 -14.64 -17.03
CA ASP A 218 21.83 -15.92 -17.24
C ASP A 218 22.36 -16.57 -15.94
N ALA A 219 22.08 -15.99 -14.77
CA ALA A 219 22.55 -16.48 -13.48
C ALA A 219 21.43 -17.11 -12.65
N VAL A 220 21.77 -18.14 -11.90
CA VAL A 220 20.89 -18.77 -10.91
C VAL A 220 21.43 -18.50 -9.52
N LEU A 221 20.65 -17.81 -8.71
CA LEU A 221 20.98 -17.51 -7.31
C LEU A 221 20.20 -18.40 -6.36
N TYR A 222 20.80 -18.66 -5.23
CA TYR A 222 20.18 -19.35 -4.11
C TYR A 222 20.20 -18.46 -2.88
N SER A 223 19.06 -18.25 -2.27
CA SER A 223 18.90 -17.57 -1.00
C SER A 223 17.79 -18.25 -0.23
N THR A 224 17.95 -18.40 1.06
CA THR A 224 16.96 -19.00 1.94
C THR A 224 16.53 -17.98 2.99
N PRO A 225 15.36 -18.09 3.59
CA PRO A 225 14.95 -17.23 4.69
C PRO A 225 15.15 -17.93 6.04
N SER A 226 15.45 -17.15 7.08
CA SER A 226 15.21 -17.52 8.48
C SER A 226 13.95 -16.82 8.95
N ILE A 227 13.00 -17.55 9.56
CA ILE A 227 11.66 -17.06 9.87
C ILE A 227 11.38 -17.18 11.38
N GLY A 228 11.06 -16.08 12.05
CA GLY A 228 10.55 -16.07 13.40
C GLY A 228 9.04 -15.80 13.43
N ILE A 229 8.31 -16.52 14.29
CA ILE A 229 6.85 -16.47 14.36
C ILE A 229 6.40 -16.15 15.77
N THR A 230 5.47 -15.20 15.93
CA THR A 230 4.74 -14.97 17.18
C THR A 230 3.24 -14.86 16.90
N LEU A 231 2.44 -15.45 17.79
CA LEU A 231 0.99 -15.31 17.73
C LEU A 231 0.54 -14.10 18.53
N PHE A 232 -0.60 -13.52 18.14
CA PHE A 232 -1.29 -12.50 18.91
C PHE A 232 -2.81 -12.69 18.85
N ARG A 233 -3.52 -12.26 19.88
CA ARG A 233 -4.99 -12.35 19.93
C ARG A 233 -5.64 -11.09 20.50
N ASN A 234 -5.13 -10.60 21.61
CA ASN A 234 -5.69 -9.47 22.35
C ASN A 234 -4.72 -8.28 22.29
N GLN A 235 -5.05 -7.21 22.99
CA GLN A 235 -4.20 -6.00 23.07
C GLN A 235 -2.87 -6.20 23.82
N ASP A 236 -2.60 -7.39 24.31
CA ASP A 236 -1.37 -7.79 24.98
C ASP A 236 -0.62 -8.77 24.07
N PRO A 237 0.61 -8.52 23.69
CA PRO A 237 1.49 -7.38 23.96
C PRO A 237 1.34 -6.22 22.94
N SER A 238 2.07 -5.12 23.17
CA SER A 238 2.13 -4.00 22.20
C SER A 238 2.69 -4.45 20.85
N VAL A 239 2.36 -3.71 19.79
CA VAL A 239 2.88 -4.02 18.43
C VAL A 239 4.41 -4.03 18.37
N HIS A 240 5.08 -3.19 19.16
CA HIS A 240 6.54 -3.19 19.25
C HIS A 240 7.08 -4.46 19.92
N GLU A 241 6.41 -4.93 20.95
CA GLU A 241 6.78 -6.18 21.60
C GLU A 241 6.52 -7.39 20.71
N LEU A 242 5.46 -7.39 19.89
CA LEU A 242 5.22 -8.43 18.89
C LEU A 242 6.36 -8.51 17.87
N LEU A 243 6.81 -7.35 17.35
CA LEU A 243 7.96 -7.30 16.44
C LEU A 243 9.22 -7.85 17.09
N LYS A 244 9.50 -7.42 18.32
CA LYS A 244 10.67 -7.89 19.08
C LYS A 244 10.64 -9.41 19.30
N ARG A 245 9.48 -9.98 19.66
CA ARG A 245 9.31 -11.43 19.85
C ARG A 245 9.57 -12.20 18.57
N ALA A 246 9.01 -11.75 17.47
CA ALA A 246 9.22 -12.41 16.17
C ALA A 246 10.69 -12.28 15.70
N ASP A 247 11.34 -11.14 15.94
CA ASP A 247 12.76 -10.93 15.64
C ASP A 247 13.67 -11.88 16.47
N LEU A 248 13.40 -12.01 17.77
CA LEU A 248 14.12 -12.98 18.63
C LEU A 248 13.97 -14.42 18.12
N ALA A 249 12.76 -14.82 17.72
CA ALA A 249 12.50 -16.13 17.16
C ALA A 249 13.25 -16.33 15.82
N MET A 250 13.29 -15.30 14.96
CA MET A 250 14.05 -15.33 13.70
C MET A 250 15.55 -15.48 13.96
N TYR A 251 16.09 -14.77 14.97
CA TYR A 251 17.48 -14.94 15.36
C TYR A 251 17.78 -16.37 15.83
N GLN A 252 16.87 -17.01 16.57
CA GLN A 252 16.98 -18.42 16.93
C GLN A 252 16.95 -19.35 15.70
N ALA A 253 16.10 -19.07 14.72
CA ALA A 253 16.11 -19.81 13.44
C ALA A 253 17.48 -19.72 12.75
N LYS A 254 18.11 -18.55 12.74
CA LYS A 254 19.47 -18.36 12.22
C LYS A 254 20.51 -19.19 12.99
N ALA A 255 20.40 -19.20 14.33
CA ALA A 255 21.32 -19.98 15.20
C ALA A 255 21.15 -21.50 15.03
N GLN A 256 19.95 -21.97 14.70
CA GLN A 256 19.64 -23.40 14.47
C GLN A 256 20.09 -23.93 13.08
N GLY A 257 20.78 -23.12 12.29
CA GLY A 257 21.35 -23.57 11.02
C GLY A 257 20.76 -22.85 9.80
N ARG A 258 19.94 -21.83 9.97
CA ARG A 258 19.28 -21.05 8.91
C ARG A 258 18.27 -21.90 8.09
N ASN A 259 17.64 -21.30 7.08
CA ASN A 259 16.65 -21.98 6.21
C ASN A 259 15.60 -22.75 7.04
N THR A 260 15.10 -22.14 8.07
CA THR A 260 14.16 -22.75 9.03
C THR A 260 13.24 -21.70 9.63
N LEU A 261 12.23 -22.16 10.35
CA LEU A 261 11.32 -21.31 11.12
C LEU A 261 11.39 -21.66 12.60
N CYS A 262 11.12 -20.67 13.45
CA CYS A 262 11.07 -20.82 14.90
C CYS A 262 9.91 -20.02 15.46
N PHE A 263 9.14 -20.64 16.38
CA PHE A 263 8.15 -19.91 17.17
C PHE A 263 8.82 -19.23 18.37
N PHE A 264 8.33 -18.04 18.69
CA PHE A 264 8.76 -17.35 19.90
C PHE A 264 8.39 -18.16 21.15
N ASP A 265 9.37 -18.35 22.00
CA ASP A 265 9.23 -18.89 23.35
C ASP A 265 9.71 -17.82 24.37
N PRO A 266 8.98 -17.58 25.49
CA PRO A 266 9.41 -16.62 26.51
C PRO A 266 10.83 -16.86 27.04
N ALA A 267 11.32 -18.09 27.01
CA ALA A 267 12.70 -18.42 27.37
C ALA A 267 13.76 -17.79 26.49
N MET A 268 13.39 -17.32 25.27
CA MET A 268 14.29 -16.60 24.35
C MET A 268 14.62 -15.18 24.83
N GLN A 269 13.92 -14.64 25.83
CA GLN A 269 14.16 -13.31 26.37
C GLN A 269 15.12 -13.33 27.60
N ALA A 270 15.48 -14.49 28.10
CA ALA A 270 16.39 -14.68 29.23
C ALA A 270 17.85 -14.65 28.74
#